data_994c30fe3fa434cc09e56838e16776d8
#
_entry.id   994c30fe3fa434cc09e56838e16776d8
#
_cell.length_a   1.000
_cell.length_b   1.000
_cell.length_c   1.000
_cell.angle_alpha   90.00
_cell.angle_beta   90.00
_cell.angle_gamma   90.00
#
_symmetry.space_group_name_H-M   'P 1'
#
loop_
_entity.id
_entity.type
_entity.pdbx_description
1 polymer ?
#
loop_
_entity_poly.entity_id
_entity_poly.type
_entity_poly.pdbx_seq_one_letter_code
_entity_poly.pdbx_strand_id
1 'polypeptide(L)'
;MLFRSRAVLNCGDNTATEVDHEVMELLRVSYEEAKRLISSHRKALDKIAAYLIRKETITGKEFMIIFRAVEKGMEVSDVLDAEGLKALDEAVKAEDKTDEANADTETAESAIAVPVIEQYR
;
A
#
# COMPACT_ATOMS: atom_id res chain seq x y z
N MET A 1 -18.43 1.63 -33.88
CA MET A 1 -19.29 2.56 -33.11
C MET A 1 -18.88 2.52 -31.65
N LEU A 2 -18.27 3.61 -31.21
CA LEU A 2 -17.93 3.75 -29.80
C LEU A 2 -19.14 4.29 -29.04
N PHE A 3 -19.82 3.45 -28.29
CA PHE A 3 -20.84 3.87 -27.34
C PHE A 3 -20.12 4.58 -26.18
N ARG A 4 -20.05 5.90 -26.26
CA ARG A 4 -19.75 6.71 -25.08
C ARG A 4 -21.01 6.71 -24.22
N SER A 5 -21.10 5.79 -23.27
CA SER A 5 -22.00 5.95 -22.14
C SER A 5 -21.51 7.17 -21.34
N ARG A 6 -22.05 8.34 -21.64
CA ARG A 6 -22.00 9.45 -20.70
C ARG A 6 -22.92 9.06 -19.57
N ALA A 7 -22.34 8.73 -18.41
CA ALA A 7 -23.08 8.70 -17.17
C ALA A 7 -23.58 10.14 -16.93
N VAL A 8 -24.82 10.38 -17.30
CA VAL A 8 -25.51 11.63 -16.98
C VAL A 8 -26.03 11.46 -15.57
N LEU A 9 -25.52 12.28 -14.64
CA LEU A 9 -26.10 12.41 -13.31
C LEU A 9 -27.55 12.89 -13.47
N ASN A 10 -28.49 12.02 -13.14
CA ASN A 10 -29.92 12.32 -13.20
C ASN A 10 -30.37 12.96 -11.88
N CYS A 11 -29.81 14.12 -11.55
CA CYS A 11 -30.12 14.87 -10.34
C CYS A 11 -30.17 16.38 -10.64
N GLY A 12 -30.73 17.16 -9.72
CA GLY A 12 -30.75 18.63 -9.83
C GLY A 12 -29.35 19.23 -9.69
N ASP A 13 -29.17 20.46 -10.19
CA ASP A 13 -27.87 21.15 -10.22
C ASP A 13 -27.24 21.30 -8.82
N ASN A 14 -28.04 21.54 -7.78
CA ASN A 14 -27.53 21.65 -6.42
C ASN A 14 -26.94 20.31 -5.92
N THR A 15 -27.64 19.21 -6.18
CA THR A 15 -27.17 17.88 -5.80
C THR A 15 -25.90 17.51 -6.57
N ALA A 16 -25.81 17.87 -7.84
CA ALA A 16 -24.61 17.66 -8.64
C ALA A 16 -23.42 18.43 -8.08
N THR A 17 -23.63 19.66 -7.62
CA THR A 17 -22.58 20.48 -6.97
C THR A 17 -22.14 19.89 -5.64
N GLU A 18 -23.06 19.38 -4.84
CA GLU A 18 -22.73 18.70 -3.57
C GLU A 18 -21.91 17.43 -3.82
N VAL A 19 -22.32 16.62 -4.80
CA VAL A 19 -21.58 15.42 -5.19
C VAL A 19 -20.17 15.77 -5.67
N ASP A 20 -20.03 16.78 -6.52
CA ASP A 20 -18.72 17.24 -6.99
C ASP A 20 -17.83 17.69 -5.83
N HIS A 21 -18.37 18.42 -4.87
CA HIS A 21 -17.64 18.85 -3.69
C HIS A 21 -17.17 17.66 -2.83
N GLU A 22 -18.04 16.68 -2.59
CA GLU A 22 -17.69 15.48 -1.83
C GLU A 22 -16.65 14.60 -2.54
N VAL A 23 -16.76 14.46 -3.87
CA VAL A 23 -15.77 13.76 -4.68
C VAL A 23 -14.40 14.44 -4.60
N MET A 24 -14.36 15.77 -4.70
CA MET A 24 -13.13 16.54 -4.58
C MET A 24 -12.50 16.40 -3.19
N GLU A 25 -13.31 16.40 -2.13
CA GLU A 25 -12.82 16.21 -0.76
C GLU A 25 -12.28 14.79 -0.55
N LEU A 26 -12.97 13.76 -1.07
CA LEU A 26 -12.51 12.38 -1.02
C LEU A 26 -11.18 12.20 -1.75
N LEU A 27 -11.03 12.80 -2.92
CA LEU A 27 -9.80 12.80 -3.70
C LEU A 27 -8.67 13.50 -2.94
N ARG A 28 -8.95 14.64 -2.30
CA ARG A 28 -7.96 15.37 -1.51
C ARG A 28 -7.47 14.54 -0.33
N VAL A 29 -8.36 13.96 0.44
CA VAL A 29 -8.02 13.12 1.59
C VAL A 29 -7.20 11.90 1.15
N SER A 30 -7.65 11.23 0.08
CA SER A 30 -6.95 10.06 -0.48
C SER A 30 -5.56 10.40 -0.99
N TYR A 31 -5.40 11.56 -1.63
CA TYR A 31 -4.11 12.05 -2.10
C TYR A 31 -3.13 12.33 -0.95
N GLU A 32 -3.59 13.02 0.10
CA GLU A 32 -2.75 13.30 1.27
C GLU A 32 -2.36 12.00 2.00
N GLU A 33 -3.26 11.03 2.10
CA GLU A 33 -2.94 9.74 2.68
C GLU A 33 -1.93 8.95 1.83
N ALA A 34 -2.09 8.91 0.52
CA ALA A 34 -1.12 8.29 -0.38
C ALA A 34 0.27 8.94 -0.25
N LYS A 35 0.31 10.26 -0.18
CA LYS A 35 1.54 11.02 0.00
C LYS A 35 2.19 10.72 1.36
N ARG A 36 1.40 10.61 2.42
CA ARG A 36 1.87 10.22 3.75
C ARG A 36 2.48 8.82 3.74
N LEU A 37 1.80 7.84 3.13
CA LEU A 37 2.28 6.46 3.01
C LEU A 37 3.61 6.37 2.24
N ILE A 38 3.71 7.04 1.11
CA ILE A 38 4.95 7.08 0.33
C ILE A 38 6.09 7.72 1.13
N SER A 39 5.81 8.79 1.86
CA SER A 39 6.82 9.48 2.66
C SER A 39 7.30 8.63 3.85
N SER A 40 6.38 7.92 4.50
CA SER A 40 6.72 7.05 5.64
C SER A 40 7.53 5.80 5.22
N HIS A 41 7.28 5.28 4.01
CA HIS A 41 7.98 4.09 3.48
C HIS A 41 9.05 4.42 2.43
N ARG A 42 9.68 5.59 2.54
CA ARG A 42 10.67 6.06 1.57
C ARG A 42 11.81 5.08 1.31
N LYS A 43 12.32 4.45 2.36
CA LYS A 43 13.40 3.45 2.24
C LYS A 43 12.97 2.24 1.41
N ALA A 44 11.76 1.74 1.64
CA ALA A 44 11.21 0.64 0.86
C ALA A 44 11.00 1.04 -0.60
N LEU A 45 10.50 2.24 -0.85
CA LEU A 45 10.33 2.79 -2.20
C LEU A 45 11.66 2.83 -2.96
N ASP A 46 12.71 3.35 -2.35
CA ASP A 46 14.03 3.47 -2.99
C ASP A 46 14.62 2.08 -3.32
N LYS A 47 14.46 1.09 -2.43
CA LYS A 47 14.93 -0.29 -2.69
C LYS A 47 14.13 -1.00 -3.79
N ILE A 48 12.81 -0.85 -3.79
CA ILE A 48 11.94 -1.41 -4.84
C ILE A 48 12.24 -0.74 -6.18
N ALA A 49 12.46 0.57 -6.21
CA ALA A 49 12.82 1.29 -7.42
C ALA A 49 14.17 0.83 -7.97
N ALA A 50 15.19 0.64 -7.12
CA ALA A 50 16.49 0.12 -7.53
C ALA A 50 16.37 -1.30 -8.13
N TYR A 51 15.53 -2.14 -7.54
CA TYR A 51 15.24 -3.47 -8.07
C TYR A 51 14.56 -3.42 -9.45
N LEU A 52 13.55 -2.55 -9.60
CA LEU A 52 12.82 -2.37 -10.87
C LEU A 52 13.70 -1.83 -12.01
N ILE A 53 14.62 -0.91 -11.72
CA ILE A 53 15.55 -0.39 -12.72
C ILE A 53 16.42 -1.52 -13.33
N ARG A 54 16.72 -2.55 -12.56
CA ARG A 54 17.55 -3.68 -13.03
C ARG A 54 16.76 -4.79 -13.67
N LYS A 55 15.63 -5.13 -13.09
CA LYS A 55 14.85 -6.31 -13.50
C LYS A 55 13.71 -5.97 -14.44
N GLU A 56 13.41 -4.67 -14.60
CA GLU A 56 12.33 -4.11 -15.43
C GLU A 56 10.91 -4.54 -15.01
N THR A 57 10.76 -5.67 -14.35
CA THR A 57 9.49 -6.21 -13.88
C THR A 57 9.61 -6.69 -12.44
N ILE A 58 8.52 -6.57 -11.69
CA ILE A 58 8.42 -7.10 -10.33
C ILE A 58 7.11 -7.84 -10.15
N THR A 59 7.16 -9.00 -9.53
CA THR A 59 5.95 -9.73 -9.11
C THR A 59 5.47 -9.20 -7.76
N GLY A 60 4.18 -9.37 -7.45
CA GLY A 60 3.64 -8.99 -6.15
C GLY A 60 4.35 -9.68 -4.98
N LYS A 61 4.80 -10.92 -5.19
CA LYS A 61 5.58 -11.67 -4.20
C LYS A 61 6.94 -11.01 -3.90
N GLU A 62 7.69 -10.70 -4.94
CA GLU A 62 9.00 -10.03 -4.84
C GLU A 62 8.85 -8.65 -4.18
N PHE A 63 7.82 -7.89 -4.57
CA PHE A 63 7.50 -6.62 -3.95
C PHE A 63 7.31 -6.77 -2.43
N MET A 64 6.49 -7.72 -1.99
CA MET A 64 6.20 -7.94 -0.58
C MET A 64 7.40 -8.41 0.23
N ILE A 65 8.27 -9.22 -0.37
CA ILE A 65 9.50 -9.67 0.28
C ILE A 65 10.42 -8.47 0.56
N ILE A 66 10.66 -7.64 -0.45
CA ILE A 66 11.52 -6.46 -0.31
C ILE A 66 10.91 -5.47 0.70
N PHE A 67 9.61 -5.22 0.59
CA PHE A 67 8.91 -4.30 1.49
C PHE A 67 9.02 -4.73 2.95
N ARG A 68 8.68 -5.98 3.28
CA ARG A 68 8.76 -6.53 4.64
C ARG A 68 10.17 -6.55 5.19
N ALA A 69 11.16 -6.89 4.36
CA ALA A 69 12.55 -6.88 4.78
C ALA A 69 13.01 -5.47 5.20
N VAL A 70 12.64 -4.45 4.44
CA VAL A 70 12.96 -3.06 4.78
C VAL A 70 12.23 -2.60 6.04
N GLU A 71 10.96 -2.98 6.21
CA GLU A 71 10.17 -2.66 7.42
C GLU A 71 10.79 -3.28 8.69
N LYS A 72 11.32 -4.49 8.57
CA LYS A 72 12.05 -5.16 9.65
C LYS A 72 13.49 -4.65 9.86
N GLY A 73 13.90 -3.66 9.10
CA GLY A 73 15.24 -3.07 9.18
C GLY A 73 16.36 -3.96 8.64
N MET A 74 16.03 -4.99 7.86
CA MET A 74 17.01 -5.82 7.18
C MET A 74 17.70 -5.05 6.07
N GLU A 75 19.00 -5.30 5.91
CA GLU A 75 19.73 -4.76 4.78
C GLU A 75 19.32 -5.49 3.48
N VAL A 76 18.65 -4.77 2.59
CA VAL A 76 18.36 -5.23 1.25
C VAL A 76 19.45 -4.71 0.33
N SER A 77 20.29 -5.61 -0.18
CA SER A 77 21.33 -5.23 -1.13
C SER A 77 20.72 -4.67 -2.41
N ASP A 78 21.39 -3.70 -3.03
CA ASP A 78 20.93 -3.12 -4.29
C ASP A 78 21.02 -4.11 -5.45
N VAL A 79 21.67 -5.27 -5.24
CA VAL A 79 21.80 -6.38 -6.18
C VAL A 79 21.08 -7.58 -5.59
N LEU A 80 19.77 -7.63 -5.77
CA LEU A 80 19.00 -8.84 -5.46
C LEU A 80 18.88 -9.67 -6.74
N ASP A 81 19.60 -10.77 -6.76
CA ASP A 81 19.38 -11.88 -7.71
C ASP A 81 18.30 -12.83 -7.17
N ALA A 82 18.01 -13.89 -7.91
CA ALA A 82 17.00 -14.86 -7.49
C ALA A 82 17.36 -15.60 -6.18
N GLU A 83 18.66 -15.74 -5.89
CA GLU A 83 19.16 -16.39 -4.68
C GLU A 83 19.05 -15.44 -3.49
N GLY A 84 19.43 -14.19 -3.64
CA GLY A 84 19.27 -13.17 -2.62
C GLY A 84 17.82 -12.92 -2.22
N LEU A 85 16.90 -13.01 -3.19
CA LEU A 85 15.47 -12.88 -2.91
C LEU A 85 14.91 -14.06 -2.10
N LYS A 86 15.38 -15.29 -2.38
CA LYS A 86 15.01 -16.48 -1.60
C LYS A 86 15.54 -16.42 -0.17
N ALA A 87 16.80 -16.04 -0.02
CA ALA A 87 17.41 -15.87 1.30
C ALA A 87 16.67 -14.81 2.13
N LEU A 88 16.25 -13.73 1.50
CA LEU A 88 15.49 -12.68 2.14
C LEU A 88 14.08 -13.15 2.55
N ASP A 89 13.41 -13.92 1.70
CA ASP A 89 12.08 -14.51 2.01
C ASP A 89 12.16 -15.49 3.20
N GLU A 90 13.22 -16.30 3.25
CA GLU A 90 13.46 -17.21 4.37
C GLU A 90 13.76 -16.45 5.67
N ALA A 91 14.55 -15.40 5.62
CA ALA A 91 14.86 -14.56 6.76
C ALA A 91 13.61 -13.83 7.29
N VAL A 92 12.81 -13.24 6.42
CA VAL A 92 11.54 -12.60 6.78
C VAL A 92 10.57 -13.58 7.43
N LYS A 93 10.46 -14.80 6.92
CA LYS A 93 9.62 -15.86 7.49
C LYS A 93 10.13 -16.41 8.82
N ALA A 94 11.44 -16.41 9.04
CA ALA A 94 12.02 -16.84 10.30
C ALA A 94 11.68 -15.85 11.43
N GLU A 95 11.68 -14.55 11.13
CA GLU A 95 11.29 -13.53 12.10
C GLU A 95 9.77 -13.51 12.37
N ASP A 96 8.93 -13.72 11.37
CA ASP A 96 7.48 -13.84 11.56
C ASP A 96 7.09 -14.99 12.53
N LYS A 97 7.84 -16.09 12.53
CA LYS A 97 7.61 -17.21 13.46
C LYS A 97 8.02 -16.93 14.90
N THR A 98 8.95 -16.01 15.12
CA THR A 98 9.36 -15.59 16.47
C THR A 98 8.36 -14.62 17.08
N ASP A 99 7.67 -13.84 16.28
CA ASP A 99 6.65 -12.91 16.75
C ASP A 99 5.32 -13.62 17.10
N GLU A 100 4.96 -14.70 16.39
CA GLU A 100 3.79 -15.53 16.76
C GLU A 100 3.96 -16.30 18.07
N ALA A 101 5.18 -16.64 18.47
CA ALA A 101 5.45 -17.32 19.74
C ALA A 101 5.37 -16.39 20.97
N ASN A 102 5.32 -15.08 20.76
CA ASN A 102 5.27 -14.05 21.81
C ASN A 102 3.89 -13.36 21.90
N ALA A 103 2.93 -13.73 21.07
CA ALA A 103 1.64 -13.02 20.94
C ALA A 103 0.53 -13.59 21.83
N ASP A 104 0.82 -14.45 22.84
CA ASP A 104 -0.19 -14.92 23.81
C ASP A 104 -0.44 -13.97 24.98
N THR A 105 0.07 -12.76 24.93
CA THR A 105 -0.24 -11.68 25.89
C THR A 105 -0.18 -10.31 25.21
N GLU A 106 -1.24 -9.89 24.62
CA GLU A 106 -1.83 -8.53 24.61
C GLU A 106 -2.71 -8.37 23.38
N THR A 107 -4.00 -8.47 23.60
CA THR A 107 -5.03 -7.87 22.75
C THR A 107 -4.79 -6.37 22.69
N ALA A 108 -4.18 -5.90 21.63
CA ALA A 108 -4.24 -4.52 21.23
C ALA A 108 -4.79 -4.46 19.80
N GLU A 109 -6.10 -4.34 19.75
CA GLU A 109 -6.89 -3.82 18.67
C GLU A 109 -6.32 -2.47 18.24
N SER A 110 -5.40 -2.48 17.32
CA SER A 110 -5.04 -1.31 16.54
C SER A 110 -5.58 -1.51 15.15
N ALA A 111 -6.89 -1.34 15.05
CA ALA A 111 -7.62 -1.17 13.84
C ALA A 111 -6.94 -0.07 13.01
N ILE A 112 -6.56 -0.41 11.78
CA ILE A 112 -6.52 0.57 10.72
C ILE A 112 -7.98 0.93 10.46
N ALA A 113 -8.52 1.79 11.29
CA ALA A 113 -9.80 2.43 11.06
C ALA A 113 -9.60 3.34 9.86
N VAL A 114 -10.11 2.96 8.72
CA VAL A 114 -10.45 3.88 7.66
C VAL A 114 -11.77 4.52 8.09
N PRO A 115 -11.78 5.73 8.66
CA PRO A 115 -13.00 6.30 9.25
C PRO A 115 -14.00 6.83 8.22
N VAL A 116 -13.76 6.58 6.93
CA VAL A 116 -14.50 7.23 5.85
C VAL A 116 -15.70 6.41 5.35
N ILE A 117 -15.77 5.11 5.65
CA ILE A 117 -16.83 4.27 5.04
C ILE A 117 -18.10 4.20 5.88
N GLU A 118 -18.09 4.50 7.17
CA GLU A 118 -19.29 4.43 8.01
C GLU A 118 -20.23 5.64 7.92
N GLN A 119 -19.79 6.76 7.36
CA GLN A 119 -20.66 7.95 7.22
C GLN A 119 -21.60 7.93 6.02
N TYR A 120 -21.46 6.93 5.12
CA TYR A 120 -22.25 6.84 3.87
C TYR A 120 -23.12 5.58 3.79
N ARG A 121 -23.56 5.06 4.92
CA ARG A 121 -24.55 3.98 4.98
C ARG A 121 -25.92 4.52 5.33
#